data_20f6e1cddfabae0d34c33659b15c151c
#
_entry.id   20f6e1cddfabae0d34c33659b15c151c
#
_cell.length_a   1.000
_cell.length_b   1.000
_cell.length_c   1.000
_cell.angle_alpha   90.00
_cell.angle_beta   90.00
_cell.angle_gamma   90.00
#
_symmetry.space_group_name_H-M   'P 1'
#
loop_
_entity.id
_entity.type
_entity.pdbx_description
1 polymer ?
#
loop_
_entity_poly.entity_id
_entity_poly.type
_entity_poly.pdbx_seq_one_letter_code
_entity_poly.pdbx_strand_id
1 'polypeptide(L)'
;LSVTSSPDVLPASADQIRAEIILIAGATASGKSSLALSLASEITTAGGQACIINADSMQVYREMQVLTARPSIEEVKQCPHELYGHVSAGDEYNVGRWLSEVQAAIANAKNAGQIPILVGGTGLYFKCLTEGIADIPDIPEDIRKAVRARHEEEGTQACHAALKQIDPKAYQRLEATDPQRVLRALEVYEATGRCLSDWQSDPVTPPITAPMLKILLTPSRDWLYARCDSRFEAMIADVALEEASAMAELGLSDTQP
;
A
#
# COMPACT_ATOMS: atom_id res chain seq x y z
N LEU A 1 -20.90 -4.90 25.83
CA LEU A 1 -19.50 -4.49 25.84
C LEU A 1 -19.47 -2.98 25.96
N SER A 2 -19.17 -2.48 27.17
CA SER A 2 -19.14 -1.07 27.52
C SER A 2 -17.94 -0.40 26.84
N VAL A 3 -18.23 0.47 25.90
CA VAL A 3 -17.30 1.47 25.41
C VAL A 3 -17.19 2.52 26.51
N THR A 4 -16.07 2.54 27.23
CA THR A 4 -15.73 3.66 28.12
C THR A 4 -15.27 4.80 27.22
N SER A 5 -16.18 5.70 26.88
CA SER A 5 -15.87 6.99 26.28
C SER A 5 -15.30 7.89 27.37
N SER A 6 -14.04 8.25 27.27
CA SER A 6 -13.53 9.44 27.95
C SER A 6 -14.16 10.69 27.31
N PRO A 7 -14.77 11.61 28.08
CA PRO A 7 -15.60 12.68 27.52
C PRO A 7 -14.85 13.92 27.08
N ASP A 8 -13.53 13.92 26.92
CA ASP A 8 -12.78 15.15 26.76
C ASP A 8 -11.87 15.26 25.54
N VAL A 9 -12.32 14.84 24.36
CA VAL A 9 -11.74 15.37 23.09
C VAL A 9 -12.83 15.37 22.00
N LEU A 10 -13.77 16.26 22.09
CA LEU A 10 -14.45 16.74 20.91
C LEU A 10 -13.66 17.93 20.39
N PRO A 11 -13.07 17.88 19.20
CA PRO A 11 -12.51 19.06 18.59
C PRO A 11 -13.63 20.07 18.32
N ALA A 12 -13.26 21.34 18.42
CA ALA A 12 -14.10 22.48 18.09
C ALA A 12 -14.96 22.24 16.84
N SER A 13 -16.19 22.77 16.88
CA SER A 13 -17.23 22.84 15.85
C SER A 13 -16.90 22.27 14.45
N ALA A 14 -17.81 21.49 13.88
CA ALA A 14 -17.74 20.87 12.54
C ALA A 14 -17.28 21.81 11.39
N ASP A 15 -17.28 23.09 11.59
CA ASP A 15 -16.81 24.13 10.65
C ASP A 15 -15.28 24.24 10.52
N GLN A 16 -14.47 23.53 11.33
CA GLN A 16 -13.01 23.71 11.34
C GLN A 16 -12.21 22.55 10.76
N ILE A 17 -12.78 21.39 10.47
CA ILE A 17 -12.07 20.28 9.82
C ILE A 17 -12.45 20.28 8.33
N ARG A 18 -11.84 21.18 7.55
CA ARG A 18 -11.88 21.10 6.09
C ARG A 18 -10.79 20.13 5.60
N ALA A 19 -10.92 18.86 5.95
CA ALA A 19 -10.10 17.83 5.32
C ALA A 19 -10.56 17.69 3.86
N GLU A 20 -9.61 17.88 2.94
CA GLU A 20 -9.86 17.69 1.52
C GLU A 20 -9.63 16.23 1.08
N ILE A 21 -8.98 15.44 1.91
CA ILE A 21 -8.62 14.04 1.68
C ILE A 21 -8.72 13.30 3.01
N ILE A 22 -9.25 12.07 2.99
CA ILE A 22 -9.30 11.19 4.16
C ILE A 22 -8.36 9.99 3.92
N LEU A 23 -7.48 9.71 4.87
CA LEU A 23 -6.60 8.54 4.84
C LEU A 23 -7.02 7.58 5.95
N ILE A 24 -7.33 6.32 5.60
CA ILE A 24 -7.71 5.26 6.55
C ILE A 24 -6.69 4.14 6.45
N ALA A 25 -5.82 4.06 7.43
CA ALA A 25 -4.79 3.03 7.56
C ALA A 25 -5.11 2.04 8.69
N GLY A 26 -4.57 0.84 8.58
CA GLY A 26 -4.69 -0.18 9.64
C GLY A 26 -4.34 -1.57 9.13
N ALA A 27 -4.22 -2.53 10.04
CA ALA A 27 -3.90 -3.91 9.71
C ALA A 27 -5.02 -4.58 8.88
N THR A 28 -4.70 -5.73 8.28
CA THR A 28 -5.68 -6.62 7.68
C THR A 28 -6.80 -6.94 8.69
N ALA A 29 -8.04 -7.02 8.22
CA ALA A 29 -9.24 -7.28 9.02
C ALA A 29 -9.58 -6.23 10.11
N SER A 30 -8.90 -5.07 10.15
CA SER A 30 -9.17 -4.01 11.15
C SER A 30 -10.49 -3.25 10.97
N GLY A 31 -11.22 -3.46 9.86
CA GLY A 31 -12.49 -2.78 9.58
C GLY A 31 -12.37 -1.51 8.72
N LYS A 32 -11.21 -1.28 8.09
CA LYS A 32 -10.96 -0.09 7.24
C LYS A 32 -12.02 0.14 6.17
N SER A 33 -12.34 -0.91 5.39
CA SER A 33 -13.29 -0.81 4.27
C SER A 33 -14.69 -0.47 4.77
N SER A 34 -15.15 -1.11 5.84
CA SER A 34 -16.43 -0.79 6.45
C SER A 34 -16.51 0.65 6.97
N LEU A 35 -15.43 1.15 7.59
CA LEU A 35 -15.37 2.56 8.01
C LEU A 35 -15.40 3.51 6.82
N ALA A 36 -14.69 3.19 5.73
CA ALA A 36 -14.68 4.02 4.53
C ALA A 36 -16.06 4.12 3.89
N LEU A 37 -16.77 2.99 3.77
CA LEU A 37 -18.15 2.96 3.25
C LEU A 37 -19.11 3.73 4.15
N SER A 38 -18.99 3.58 5.48
CA SER A 38 -19.80 4.35 6.43
C SER A 38 -19.57 5.86 6.28
N LEU A 39 -18.31 6.29 6.19
CA LEU A 39 -17.99 7.70 5.97
C LEU A 39 -18.47 8.19 4.61
N ALA A 40 -18.34 7.41 3.54
CA ALA A 40 -18.87 7.77 2.22
C ALA A 40 -20.41 7.94 2.26
N SER A 41 -21.11 7.07 3.00
CA SER A 41 -22.57 7.17 3.21
C SER A 41 -22.96 8.44 3.99
N GLU A 42 -22.23 8.77 5.06
CA GLU A 42 -22.47 10.00 5.84
C GLU A 42 -22.21 11.26 5.01
N ILE A 43 -21.13 11.27 4.21
CA ILE A 43 -20.84 12.37 3.29
C ILE A 43 -22.00 12.55 2.29
N THR A 44 -22.52 11.44 1.75
CA THR A 44 -23.63 11.47 0.80
C THR A 44 -24.91 11.97 1.46
N THR A 45 -25.19 11.55 2.68
CA THR A 45 -26.34 12.01 3.47
C THR A 45 -26.26 13.50 3.76
N ALA A 46 -25.04 14.03 3.94
CA ALA A 46 -24.81 15.46 4.11
C ALA A 46 -24.81 16.27 2.78
N GLY A 47 -25.16 15.64 1.66
CA GLY A 47 -25.25 16.28 0.34
C GLY A 47 -23.94 16.36 -0.42
N GLY A 48 -22.87 15.72 0.06
CA GLY A 48 -21.59 15.58 -0.62
C GLY A 48 -21.48 14.31 -1.45
N GLN A 49 -20.30 14.07 -1.99
CA GLN A 49 -19.95 12.84 -2.69
C GLN A 49 -18.54 12.38 -2.26
N ALA A 50 -18.28 11.08 -2.30
CA ALA A 50 -16.99 10.52 -1.97
C ALA A 50 -16.53 9.53 -3.05
N CYS A 51 -15.21 9.29 -3.10
CA CYS A 51 -14.59 8.25 -3.91
C CYS A 51 -13.58 7.50 -3.04
N ILE A 52 -13.70 6.18 -2.95
CA ILE A 52 -12.77 5.32 -2.22
C ILE A 52 -11.64 4.94 -3.15
N ILE A 53 -10.39 5.15 -2.70
CA ILE A 53 -9.18 4.90 -3.49
C ILE A 53 -8.30 3.89 -2.76
N ASN A 54 -7.85 2.88 -3.47
CA ASN A 54 -7.02 1.81 -2.90
C ASN A 54 -5.62 2.28 -2.49
N ALA A 55 -5.21 1.92 -1.28
CA ALA A 55 -3.84 2.05 -0.75
C ALA A 55 -3.31 0.72 -0.19
N ASP A 56 -3.68 -0.40 -0.81
CA ASP A 56 -3.19 -1.75 -0.52
C ASP A 56 -2.52 -2.34 -1.75
N SER A 57 -1.26 -2.81 -1.60
CA SER A 57 -0.45 -3.29 -2.71
C SER A 57 -0.93 -4.61 -3.33
N MET A 58 -1.76 -5.38 -2.62
CA MET A 58 -2.30 -6.63 -3.13
C MET A 58 -3.65 -6.46 -3.82
N GLN A 59 -4.44 -5.47 -3.41
CA GLN A 59 -5.76 -5.22 -3.97
C GLN A 59 -5.75 -4.55 -5.35
N VAL A 60 -4.58 -4.23 -5.89
CA VAL A 60 -4.43 -3.71 -7.25
C VAL A 60 -4.59 -4.79 -8.31
N TYR A 61 -4.33 -6.06 -7.97
CA TYR A 61 -4.31 -7.16 -8.93
C TYR A 61 -5.71 -7.68 -9.25
N ARG A 62 -5.97 -7.84 -10.57
CA ARG A 62 -7.28 -8.21 -11.10
C ARG A 62 -7.69 -9.62 -10.73
N GLU A 63 -6.75 -10.53 -10.75
CA GLU A 63 -6.96 -11.98 -10.59
C GLU A 63 -7.20 -12.39 -9.13
N MET A 64 -6.94 -11.51 -8.15
CA MET A 64 -7.07 -11.80 -6.72
C MET A 64 -8.21 -11.02 -6.07
N GLN A 65 -9.45 -11.40 -6.35
CA GLN A 65 -10.65 -10.72 -5.80
C GLN A 65 -10.93 -11.15 -4.35
N VAL A 66 -11.07 -12.44 -4.12
CA VAL A 66 -11.42 -13.00 -2.81
C VAL A 66 -10.20 -13.07 -1.91
N LEU A 67 -9.07 -13.57 -2.41
CA LEU A 67 -7.81 -13.69 -1.66
C LEU A 67 -7.34 -12.38 -1.04
N THR A 68 -7.55 -11.26 -1.71
CA THR A 68 -7.19 -9.94 -1.22
C THR A 68 -8.33 -9.21 -0.52
N ALA A 69 -9.53 -9.78 -0.50
CA ALA A 69 -10.75 -9.17 0.01
C ALA A 69 -10.99 -7.78 -0.62
N ARG A 70 -10.93 -7.69 -1.95
CA ARG A 70 -11.32 -6.48 -2.67
C ARG A 70 -12.81 -6.17 -2.47
N PRO A 71 -13.22 -4.91 -2.63
CA PRO A 71 -14.63 -4.53 -2.56
C PRO A 71 -15.51 -5.40 -3.46
N SER A 72 -16.64 -5.82 -2.93
CA SER A 72 -17.68 -6.53 -3.67
C SER A 72 -18.38 -5.61 -4.67
N ILE A 73 -19.12 -6.21 -5.61
CA ILE A 73 -19.93 -5.45 -6.58
C ILE A 73 -20.96 -4.58 -5.87
N GLU A 74 -21.51 -5.06 -4.75
CA GLU A 74 -22.50 -4.34 -3.92
C GLU A 74 -21.86 -3.14 -3.23
N GLU A 75 -20.63 -3.25 -2.75
CA GLU A 75 -19.88 -2.15 -2.14
C GLU A 75 -19.49 -1.10 -3.20
N VAL A 76 -19.05 -1.52 -4.37
CA VAL A 76 -18.73 -0.60 -5.49
C VAL A 76 -19.95 0.17 -5.98
N LYS A 77 -21.17 -0.40 -5.91
CA LYS A 77 -22.41 0.30 -6.24
C LYS A 77 -22.76 1.39 -5.22
N GLN A 78 -22.33 1.27 -3.98
CA GLN A 78 -22.62 2.25 -2.92
C GLN A 78 -21.77 3.52 -3.06
N CYS A 79 -20.53 3.38 -3.52
CA CYS A 79 -19.58 4.48 -3.66
C CYS A 79 -18.58 4.13 -4.78
N PRO A 80 -18.15 5.09 -5.62
CA PRO A 80 -17.06 4.86 -6.58
C PRO A 80 -15.79 4.36 -5.89
N HIS A 81 -15.16 3.35 -6.50
CA HIS A 81 -13.91 2.75 -6.04
C HIS A 81 -12.86 2.81 -7.16
N GLU A 82 -11.67 3.31 -6.85
CA GLU A 82 -10.56 3.49 -7.79
C GLU A 82 -9.32 2.71 -7.37
N LEU A 83 -8.53 2.28 -8.32
CA LEU A 83 -7.27 1.54 -8.15
C LEU A 83 -7.42 0.15 -7.51
N TYR A 84 -8.58 -0.47 -7.69
CA TYR A 84 -8.83 -1.86 -7.31
C TYR A 84 -8.85 -2.76 -8.55
N GLY A 85 -8.11 -3.87 -8.56
CA GLY A 85 -8.15 -4.88 -9.61
C GLY A 85 -7.87 -4.37 -11.02
N HIS A 86 -7.06 -3.33 -11.18
CA HIS A 86 -6.79 -2.68 -12.46
C HIS A 86 -5.48 -3.14 -13.11
N VAL A 87 -4.64 -3.88 -12.36
CA VAL A 87 -3.34 -4.41 -12.80
C VAL A 87 -3.45 -5.91 -13.01
N SER A 88 -2.84 -6.45 -14.04
CA SER A 88 -2.68 -7.91 -14.20
C SER A 88 -1.59 -8.43 -13.25
N ALA A 89 -1.76 -9.61 -12.68
CA ALA A 89 -0.76 -10.25 -11.84
C ALA A 89 0.58 -10.50 -12.56
N GLY A 90 0.56 -10.58 -13.89
CA GLY A 90 1.77 -10.66 -14.72
C GLY A 90 2.51 -9.34 -14.89
N ASP A 91 1.92 -8.22 -14.53
CA ASP A 91 2.51 -6.89 -14.70
C ASP A 91 3.31 -6.46 -13.47
N GLU A 92 4.45 -5.81 -13.68
CA GLU A 92 5.17 -5.16 -12.60
C GLU A 92 4.38 -3.98 -12.02
N TYR A 93 4.21 -3.98 -10.71
CA TYR A 93 3.60 -2.88 -9.98
C TYR A 93 4.44 -2.50 -8.76
N ASN A 94 4.71 -1.22 -8.62
CA ASN A 94 5.56 -0.71 -7.55
C ASN A 94 5.01 0.59 -6.96
N VAL A 95 5.62 1.07 -5.88
CA VAL A 95 5.19 2.28 -5.18
C VAL A 95 5.24 3.54 -6.05
N GLY A 96 6.21 3.64 -6.97
CA GLY A 96 6.33 4.78 -7.89
C GLY A 96 5.14 4.86 -8.86
N ARG A 97 4.77 3.73 -9.47
CA ARG A 97 3.59 3.61 -10.33
C ARG A 97 2.31 3.92 -9.55
N TRP A 98 2.13 3.30 -8.37
CA TRP A 98 0.99 3.59 -7.50
C TRP A 98 0.90 5.09 -7.15
N LEU A 99 2.03 5.73 -6.84
CA LEU A 99 2.07 7.14 -6.46
C LEU A 99 1.58 8.05 -7.60
N SER A 100 1.99 7.77 -8.83
CA SER A 100 1.51 8.48 -10.02
C SER A 100 0.01 8.28 -10.23
N GLU A 101 -0.46 7.02 -10.14
CA GLU A 101 -1.86 6.68 -10.36
C GLU A 101 -2.78 7.25 -9.25
N VAL A 102 -2.35 7.20 -7.98
CA VAL A 102 -3.14 7.74 -6.87
C VAL A 102 -3.25 9.25 -6.91
N GLN A 103 -2.21 9.97 -7.34
CA GLN A 103 -2.28 11.42 -7.53
C GLN A 103 -3.31 11.77 -8.61
N ALA A 104 -3.33 11.04 -9.71
CA ALA A 104 -4.33 11.22 -10.78
C ALA A 104 -5.75 10.90 -10.27
N ALA A 105 -5.94 9.80 -9.53
CA ALA A 105 -7.24 9.42 -8.95
C ALA A 105 -7.75 10.48 -7.96
N ILE A 106 -6.88 11.01 -7.09
CA ILE A 106 -7.23 12.10 -6.17
C ILE A 106 -7.66 13.36 -6.95
N ALA A 107 -6.89 13.74 -7.98
CA ALA A 107 -7.22 14.91 -8.79
C ALA A 107 -8.57 14.73 -9.52
N ASN A 108 -8.82 13.56 -10.09
CA ASN A 108 -10.09 13.23 -10.76
C ASN A 108 -11.27 13.29 -9.79
N ALA A 109 -11.16 12.68 -8.61
CA ALA A 109 -12.19 12.72 -7.59
C ALA A 109 -12.51 14.17 -7.18
N LYS A 110 -11.48 14.99 -6.91
CA LYS A 110 -11.66 16.41 -6.55
C LYS A 110 -12.31 17.20 -7.67
N ASN A 111 -11.91 16.99 -8.92
CA ASN A 111 -12.52 17.66 -10.10
C ASN A 111 -14.00 17.26 -10.28
N ALA A 112 -14.36 16.05 -9.87
CA ALA A 112 -15.76 15.59 -9.84
C ALA A 112 -16.54 16.06 -8.60
N GLY A 113 -15.96 16.88 -7.73
CA GLY A 113 -16.58 17.35 -6.49
C GLY A 113 -16.68 16.26 -5.40
N GLN A 114 -15.89 15.20 -5.51
CA GLN A 114 -15.88 14.09 -4.56
C GLN A 114 -14.75 14.25 -3.54
N ILE A 115 -14.97 13.79 -2.31
CA ILE A 115 -13.95 13.69 -1.27
C ILE A 115 -13.20 12.37 -1.46
N PRO A 116 -11.87 12.37 -1.76
CA PRO A 116 -11.08 11.15 -1.85
C PRO A 116 -10.90 10.51 -0.46
N ILE A 117 -11.22 9.22 -0.33
CA ILE A 117 -11.01 8.41 0.88
C ILE A 117 -10.01 7.31 0.51
N LEU A 118 -8.76 7.45 0.91
CA LEU A 118 -7.71 6.45 0.66
C LEU A 118 -7.74 5.39 1.75
N VAL A 119 -7.83 4.11 1.34
CA VAL A 119 -8.00 2.98 2.27
C VAL A 119 -6.99 1.89 1.98
N GLY A 120 -6.20 1.50 2.98
CA GLY A 120 -5.26 0.40 2.77
C GLY A 120 -4.44 -0.01 3.99
N GLY A 121 -3.63 -1.06 3.79
CA GLY A 121 -2.71 -1.60 4.78
C GLY A 121 -1.24 -1.32 4.47
N THR A 122 -0.92 -0.80 3.27
CA THR A 122 0.46 -0.62 2.82
C THR A 122 1.05 0.68 3.36
N GLY A 123 1.73 0.59 4.52
CA GLY A 123 2.32 1.76 5.18
C GLY A 123 3.28 2.56 4.31
N LEU A 124 4.02 1.88 3.41
CA LEU A 124 4.91 2.54 2.45
C LEU A 124 4.14 3.49 1.52
N TYR A 125 2.95 3.10 1.05
CA TYR A 125 2.11 3.91 0.19
C TYR A 125 1.71 5.23 0.88
N PHE A 126 1.19 5.14 2.09
CA PHE A 126 0.84 6.32 2.87
C PHE A 126 2.06 7.21 3.17
N LYS A 127 3.20 6.60 3.51
CA LYS A 127 4.44 7.33 3.75
C LYS A 127 4.88 8.09 2.51
N CYS A 128 4.97 7.43 1.35
CA CYS A 128 5.37 8.08 0.11
C CYS A 128 4.41 9.19 -0.31
N LEU A 129 3.11 9.01 -0.09
CA LEU A 129 2.10 10.03 -0.42
C LEU A 129 2.23 11.27 0.48
N THR A 130 2.53 11.10 1.76
CA THR A 130 2.51 12.20 2.74
C THR A 130 3.87 12.80 3.04
N GLU A 131 4.95 12.09 2.76
CA GLU A 131 6.33 12.51 3.04
C GLU A 131 7.18 12.65 1.78
N GLY A 132 6.77 11.97 0.69
CA GLY A 132 7.54 11.86 -0.54
C GLY A 132 8.40 10.59 -0.58
N ILE A 133 9.04 10.37 -1.71
CA ILE A 133 9.97 9.27 -1.97
C ILE A 133 11.17 9.81 -2.75
N ALA A 134 12.36 9.27 -2.50
CA ALA A 134 13.56 9.61 -3.25
C ALA A 134 13.38 9.31 -4.75
N ASP A 135 13.76 10.25 -5.59
CA ASP A 135 13.66 10.15 -7.06
C ASP A 135 14.82 9.34 -7.62
N ILE A 136 14.80 8.03 -7.36
CA ILE A 136 15.79 7.09 -7.85
C ILE A 136 15.45 6.73 -9.28
N PRO A 137 16.39 6.85 -10.24
CA PRO A 137 16.14 6.46 -11.63
C PRO A 137 15.70 4.99 -11.77
N ASP A 138 15.00 4.70 -12.86
CA ASP A 138 14.65 3.33 -13.19
C ASP A 138 15.89 2.47 -13.34
N ILE A 139 15.88 1.29 -12.73
CA ILE A 139 16.97 0.36 -12.81
C ILE A 139 16.83 -0.47 -14.09
N PRO A 140 17.86 -0.45 -14.97
CA PRO A 140 17.86 -1.28 -16.17
C PRO A 140 17.69 -2.76 -15.86
N GLU A 141 16.95 -3.47 -16.70
CA GLU A 141 16.62 -4.88 -16.48
C GLU A 141 17.84 -5.80 -16.51
N ASP A 142 18.84 -5.48 -17.28
CA ASP A 142 20.12 -6.21 -17.32
C ASP A 142 20.86 -6.12 -15.98
N ILE A 143 20.83 -4.96 -15.32
CA ILE A 143 21.41 -4.78 -13.97
C ILE A 143 20.62 -5.59 -12.94
N ARG A 144 19.27 -5.54 -12.99
CA ARG A 144 18.44 -6.36 -12.10
C ARG A 144 18.76 -7.85 -12.25
N LYS A 145 18.87 -8.33 -13.49
CA LYS A 145 19.22 -9.73 -13.78
C LYS A 145 20.60 -10.09 -13.27
N ALA A 146 21.60 -9.21 -13.46
CA ALA A 146 22.96 -9.46 -12.99
C ALA A 146 23.02 -9.54 -11.45
N VAL A 147 22.35 -8.64 -10.74
CA VAL A 147 22.29 -8.65 -9.27
C VAL A 147 21.54 -9.89 -8.75
N ARG A 148 20.44 -10.30 -9.39
CA ARG A 148 19.72 -11.53 -9.04
C ARG A 148 20.56 -12.78 -9.29
N ALA A 149 21.22 -12.89 -10.44
CA ALA A 149 22.13 -14.02 -10.74
C ALA A 149 23.25 -14.11 -9.70
N ARG A 150 23.84 -12.98 -9.33
CA ARG A 150 24.83 -12.92 -8.25
C ARG A 150 24.26 -13.42 -6.92
N HIS A 151 23.03 -13.03 -6.58
CA HIS A 151 22.37 -13.50 -5.38
C HIS A 151 22.10 -15.01 -5.39
N GLU A 152 21.70 -15.57 -6.54
CA GLU A 152 21.50 -17.02 -6.71
C GLU A 152 22.80 -17.80 -6.51
N GLU A 153 23.94 -17.25 -6.95
CA GLU A 153 25.26 -17.88 -6.83
C GLU A 153 25.87 -17.71 -5.43
N GLU A 154 25.87 -16.49 -4.88
CA GLU A 154 26.59 -16.13 -3.66
C GLU A 154 25.72 -16.16 -2.38
N GLY A 155 24.40 -16.04 -2.53
CA GLY A 155 23.42 -15.95 -1.43
C GLY A 155 23.31 -14.55 -0.82
N THR A 156 22.24 -14.36 -0.02
CA THR A 156 21.90 -13.04 0.57
C THR A 156 22.99 -12.51 1.51
N GLN A 157 23.66 -13.39 2.26
CA GLN A 157 24.70 -12.96 3.21
C GLN A 157 25.92 -12.34 2.50
N ALA A 158 26.36 -12.91 1.38
CA ALA A 158 27.46 -12.37 0.59
C ALA A 158 27.07 -11.04 -0.06
N CYS A 159 25.88 -10.96 -0.62
CA CYS A 159 25.31 -9.72 -1.14
C CYS A 159 25.22 -8.63 -0.07
N HIS A 160 24.76 -8.96 1.13
CA HIS A 160 24.73 -8.03 2.26
C HIS A 160 26.15 -7.59 2.66
N ALA A 161 27.13 -8.51 2.72
CA ALA A 161 28.51 -8.18 3.07
C ALA A 161 29.14 -7.19 2.06
N ALA A 162 28.78 -7.25 0.78
CA ALA A 162 29.22 -6.30 -0.23
C ALA A 162 28.78 -4.85 0.08
N LEU A 163 27.61 -4.66 0.71
CA LEU A 163 27.13 -3.35 1.11
C LEU A 163 28.07 -2.65 2.11
N LYS A 164 28.88 -3.40 2.84
CA LYS A 164 29.82 -2.82 3.82
C LYS A 164 30.77 -1.79 3.20
N GLN A 165 31.14 -1.99 1.94
CA GLN A 165 32.04 -1.07 1.23
C GLN A 165 31.32 0.00 0.43
N ILE A 166 30.16 -0.33 -0.15
CA ILE A 166 29.45 0.56 -1.09
C ILE A 166 28.38 1.41 -0.40
N ASP A 167 27.69 0.87 0.62
CA ASP A 167 26.68 1.58 1.40
C ASP A 167 26.72 1.16 2.88
N PRO A 168 27.69 1.67 3.66
CA PRO A 168 27.84 1.30 5.07
C PRO A 168 26.62 1.57 5.92
N LYS A 169 25.80 2.58 5.56
CA LYS A 169 24.54 2.92 6.28
C LYS A 169 23.49 1.83 6.01
N ALA A 170 23.33 1.39 4.77
CA ALA A 170 22.45 0.30 4.43
C ALA A 170 22.92 -1.01 5.07
N TYR A 171 24.24 -1.31 5.03
CA TYR A 171 24.80 -2.50 5.68
C TYR A 171 24.44 -2.60 7.17
N GLN A 172 24.50 -1.49 7.92
CA GLN A 172 24.18 -1.49 9.35
C GLN A 172 22.69 -1.58 9.63
N ARG A 173 21.83 -1.12 8.71
CA ARG A 173 20.38 -1.03 8.89
C ARG A 173 19.62 -2.24 8.39
N LEU A 174 20.10 -2.87 7.32
CA LEU A 174 19.44 -3.99 6.67
C LEU A 174 19.84 -5.31 7.32
N GLU A 175 18.87 -6.19 7.48
CA GLU A 175 19.14 -7.56 7.93
C GLU A 175 19.72 -8.40 6.79
N ALA A 176 20.74 -9.20 7.09
CA ALA A 176 21.38 -10.10 6.12
C ALA A 176 20.43 -11.22 5.62
N THR A 177 19.25 -11.35 6.20
CA THR A 177 18.18 -12.30 5.83
C THR A 177 17.06 -11.66 5.01
N ASP A 178 17.16 -10.37 4.67
CA ASP A 178 16.17 -9.65 3.85
C ASP A 178 16.72 -9.46 2.42
N PRO A 179 16.52 -10.45 1.52
CA PRO A 179 17.07 -10.39 0.16
C PRO A 179 16.53 -9.19 -0.62
N GLN A 180 15.24 -8.91 -0.49
CA GLN A 180 14.59 -7.86 -1.26
C GLN A 180 15.24 -6.48 -1.04
N ARG A 181 15.50 -6.12 0.21
CA ARG A 181 16.12 -4.83 0.54
C ARG A 181 17.60 -4.79 0.24
N VAL A 182 18.29 -5.92 0.44
CA VAL A 182 19.74 -6.06 0.12
C VAL A 182 19.95 -5.92 -1.38
N LEU A 183 19.21 -6.67 -2.21
CA LEU A 183 19.32 -6.60 -3.66
C LEU A 183 18.96 -5.21 -4.19
N ARG A 184 17.90 -4.59 -3.66
CA ARG A 184 17.54 -3.23 -4.06
C ARG A 184 18.67 -2.22 -3.82
N ALA A 185 19.42 -2.34 -2.72
CA ALA A 185 20.55 -1.44 -2.44
C ALA A 185 21.70 -1.66 -3.44
N LEU A 186 21.97 -2.92 -3.82
CA LEU A 186 22.97 -3.25 -4.84
C LEU A 186 22.55 -2.76 -6.23
N GLU A 187 21.30 -3.04 -6.64
CA GLU A 187 20.74 -2.61 -7.93
C GLU A 187 20.87 -1.10 -8.12
N VAL A 188 20.51 -0.32 -7.10
CA VAL A 188 20.59 1.15 -7.15
C VAL A 188 22.05 1.59 -7.33
N TYR A 189 22.99 1.00 -6.59
CA TYR A 189 24.39 1.35 -6.70
C TYR A 189 24.98 0.97 -8.08
N GLU A 190 24.71 -0.23 -8.54
CA GLU A 190 25.21 -0.71 -9.85
C GLU A 190 24.65 0.11 -11.02
N ALA A 191 23.39 0.56 -10.91
CA ALA A 191 22.76 1.36 -11.97
C ALA A 191 23.20 2.83 -11.95
N THR A 192 23.48 3.41 -10.77
CA THR A 192 23.61 4.86 -10.63
C THR A 192 25.00 5.31 -10.16
N GLY A 193 25.80 4.40 -9.65
CA GLY A 193 27.07 4.73 -8.98
C GLY A 193 26.91 5.45 -7.63
N ARG A 194 25.65 5.64 -7.16
CA ARG A 194 25.33 6.30 -5.90
C ARG A 194 24.57 5.36 -4.98
N CYS A 195 24.96 5.30 -3.70
CA CYS A 195 24.33 4.37 -2.77
C CYS A 195 22.88 4.75 -2.40
N LEU A 196 22.07 3.72 -2.10
CA LEU A 196 20.66 3.88 -1.76
C LEU A 196 20.45 4.82 -0.56
N SER A 197 21.31 4.72 0.45
CA SER A 197 21.21 5.57 1.65
C SER A 197 21.41 7.05 1.37
N ASP A 198 22.21 7.40 0.37
CA ASP A 198 22.40 8.80 0.00
C ASP A 198 21.22 9.33 -0.81
N TRP A 199 20.64 8.51 -1.72
CA TRP A 199 19.37 8.85 -2.37
C TRP A 199 18.25 9.09 -1.37
N GLN A 200 18.14 8.23 -0.34
CA GLN A 200 17.12 8.34 0.71
C GLN A 200 17.34 9.51 1.67
N SER A 201 18.54 10.13 1.65
CA SER A 201 18.87 11.31 2.46
C SER A 201 18.58 12.62 1.75
N ASP A 202 18.30 12.59 0.44
CA ASP A 202 17.94 13.80 -0.30
C ASP A 202 16.63 14.38 0.20
N PRO A 203 16.48 15.70 0.19
CA PRO A 203 15.21 16.35 0.47
C PRO A 203 14.14 15.89 -0.53
N VAL A 204 13.01 15.45 -0.01
CA VAL A 204 11.85 15.06 -0.81
C VAL A 204 10.68 16.00 -0.55
N THR A 205 9.86 16.22 -1.56
CA THR A 205 8.64 17.02 -1.43
C THR A 205 7.45 16.08 -1.36
N PRO A 206 6.55 16.24 -0.37
CA PRO A 206 5.31 15.48 -0.32
C PRO A 206 4.50 15.67 -1.63
N PRO A 207 4.06 14.60 -2.27
CA PRO A 207 3.26 14.70 -3.51
C PRO A 207 1.93 15.41 -3.29
N ILE A 208 1.39 15.33 -2.08
CA ILE A 208 0.12 15.94 -1.70
C ILE A 208 0.33 16.82 -0.46
N THR A 209 0.02 18.10 -0.60
CA THR A 209 0.11 19.10 0.47
C THR A 209 -1.27 19.57 0.98
N ALA A 210 -2.36 19.08 0.36
CA ALA A 210 -3.73 19.39 0.79
C ALA A 210 -4.00 18.93 2.22
N PRO A 211 -4.89 19.59 2.97
CA PRO A 211 -5.29 19.16 4.30
C PRO A 211 -5.85 17.74 4.33
N MET A 212 -5.32 16.89 5.19
CA MET A 212 -5.69 15.46 5.28
C MET A 212 -6.20 15.10 6.67
N LEU A 213 -7.32 14.39 6.74
CA LEU A 213 -7.73 13.67 7.94
C LEU A 213 -7.09 12.27 7.91
N LYS A 214 -6.22 11.98 8.87
CA LYS A 214 -5.53 10.69 8.99
C LYS A 214 -6.16 9.85 10.09
N ILE A 215 -6.68 8.68 9.75
CA ILE A 215 -7.32 7.73 10.67
C ILE A 215 -6.49 6.46 10.68
N LEU A 216 -6.02 6.05 11.85
CA LEU A 216 -5.32 4.78 12.05
C LEU A 216 -6.16 3.85 12.92
N LEU A 217 -6.53 2.69 12.36
CA LEU A 217 -7.27 1.66 13.12
C LEU A 217 -6.27 0.71 13.79
N THR A 218 -6.30 0.70 15.12
CA THR A 218 -5.39 -0.10 15.97
C THR A 218 -6.17 -0.98 16.96
N PRO A 219 -6.98 -1.94 16.49
CA PRO A 219 -7.64 -2.88 17.38
C PRO A 219 -6.64 -3.81 18.09
N SER A 220 -7.06 -4.49 19.14
CA SER A 220 -6.21 -5.44 19.85
C SER A 220 -5.81 -6.63 18.95
N ARG A 221 -4.67 -7.25 19.23
CA ARG A 221 -4.19 -8.41 18.44
C ARG A 221 -5.17 -9.57 18.49
N ASP A 222 -5.72 -9.88 19.65
CA ASP A 222 -6.67 -10.99 19.80
C ASP A 222 -7.91 -10.79 18.95
N TRP A 223 -8.42 -9.55 18.89
CA TRP A 223 -9.54 -9.21 18.05
C TRP A 223 -9.19 -9.33 16.55
N LEU A 224 -7.99 -8.89 16.16
CA LEU A 224 -7.51 -9.02 14.77
C LEU A 224 -7.37 -10.48 14.35
N TYR A 225 -6.76 -11.31 15.20
CA TYR A 225 -6.58 -12.73 14.90
C TYR A 225 -7.91 -13.44 14.72
N ALA A 226 -8.85 -13.27 15.66
CA ALA A 226 -10.18 -13.85 15.52
C ALA A 226 -10.89 -13.43 14.21
N ARG A 227 -10.74 -12.19 13.79
CA ARG A 227 -11.31 -11.71 12.53
C ARG A 227 -10.56 -12.22 11.29
N CYS A 228 -9.25 -12.36 11.36
CA CYS A 228 -8.47 -12.97 10.28
C CYS A 228 -8.86 -14.43 10.08
N ASP A 229 -8.99 -15.19 11.17
CA ASP A 229 -9.39 -16.60 11.13
C ASP A 229 -10.79 -16.75 10.53
N SER A 230 -11.78 -16.02 11.07
CA SER A 230 -13.15 -16.04 10.52
C SER A 230 -13.21 -15.63 9.05
N ARG A 231 -12.41 -14.64 8.65
CA ARG A 231 -12.36 -14.21 7.25
C ARG A 231 -11.70 -15.26 6.36
N PHE A 232 -10.64 -15.89 6.82
CA PHE A 232 -9.97 -16.97 6.09
C PHE A 232 -10.92 -18.16 5.89
N GLU A 233 -11.65 -18.57 6.93
CA GLU A 233 -12.66 -19.62 6.83
C GLU A 233 -13.75 -19.27 5.79
N ALA A 234 -14.22 -18.02 5.80
CA ALA A 234 -15.19 -17.55 4.81
C ALA A 234 -14.63 -17.57 3.38
N MET A 235 -13.37 -17.15 3.19
CA MET A 235 -12.70 -17.17 1.90
C MET A 235 -12.56 -18.61 1.34
N ILE A 236 -12.20 -19.58 2.19
CA ILE A 236 -12.09 -21.00 1.81
C ILE A 236 -13.47 -21.59 1.46
N ALA A 237 -14.52 -21.15 2.16
CA ALA A 237 -15.89 -21.57 1.85
C ALA A 237 -16.48 -20.92 0.58
N ASP A 238 -15.86 -19.87 0.09
CA ASP A 238 -16.15 -19.20 -1.18
C ASP A 238 -15.22 -19.73 -2.28
N VAL A 239 -14.73 -18.91 -3.18
CA VAL A 239 -13.93 -19.30 -4.36
C VAL A 239 -12.42 -19.05 -4.21
N ALA A 240 -11.91 -18.92 -2.99
CA ALA A 240 -10.49 -18.60 -2.75
C ALA A 240 -9.53 -19.68 -3.27
N LEU A 241 -9.91 -20.97 -3.19
CA LEU A 241 -9.08 -22.06 -3.68
C LEU A 241 -9.03 -22.12 -5.21
N GLU A 242 -10.15 -21.84 -5.87
CA GLU A 242 -10.24 -21.72 -7.32
C GLU A 242 -9.41 -20.52 -7.81
N GLU A 243 -9.50 -19.38 -7.12
CA GLU A 243 -8.70 -18.19 -7.43
C GLU A 243 -7.20 -18.46 -7.26
N ALA A 244 -6.79 -19.13 -6.17
CA ALA A 244 -5.40 -19.52 -5.93
C ALA A 244 -4.90 -20.51 -7.00
N SER A 245 -5.74 -21.48 -7.40
CA SER A 245 -5.40 -22.44 -8.46
C SER A 245 -5.21 -21.74 -9.80
N ALA A 246 -6.10 -20.82 -10.15
CA ALA A 246 -5.99 -20.03 -11.37
C ALA A 246 -4.72 -19.14 -11.37
N MET A 247 -4.36 -18.57 -10.22
CA MET A 247 -3.09 -17.84 -10.08
C MET A 247 -1.87 -18.73 -10.31
N ALA A 248 -1.86 -19.95 -9.77
CA ALA A 248 -0.76 -20.91 -9.97
C ALA A 248 -0.60 -21.31 -11.45
N GLU A 249 -1.70 -21.39 -12.22
CA GLU A 249 -1.68 -21.69 -13.65
C GLU A 249 -1.06 -20.59 -14.51
N LEU A 250 -0.99 -19.34 -14.00
CA LEU A 250 -0.35 -18.23 -14.73
C LEU A 250 1.17 -18.38 -14.85
N GLY A 251 1.79 -19.27 -14.08
CA GLY A 251 3.23 -19.53 -14.13
C GLY A 251 4.07 -18.29 -13.82
N LEU A 252 3.60 -17.45 -12.91
CA LEU A 252 4.28 -16.22 -12.49
C LEU A 252 5.62 -16.54 -11.83
N SER A 253 6.57 -15.60 -11.91
CA SER A 253 7.84 -15.73 -11.21
C SER A 253 7.67 -15.47 -9.71
N ASP A 254 8.60 -15.99 -8.89
CA ASP A 254 8.62 -15.80 -7.43
C ASP A 254 8.73 -14.31 -6.99
N THR A 255 8.93 -13.41 -7.93
CA THR A 255 9.00 -11.95 -7.69
C THR A 255 7.68 -11.22 -7.96
N GLN A 256 6.67 -11.94 -8.45
CA GLN A 256 5.31 -11.44 -8.70
C GLN A 256 4.36 -11.81 -7.54
N PRO A 257 3.17 -11.21 -7.43
CA PRO A 257 2.24 -11.43 -6.32
C PRO A 257 1.77 -12.87 -6.18
#